data_8ea9b982e2ff51cfaf43a3acf71897c0
#
_entry.id   8ea9b982e2ff51cfaf43a3acf71897c0
#
_cell.length_a   1.000
_cell.length_b   1.000
_cell.length_c   1.000
_cell.angle_alpha   90.00
_cell.angle_beta   90.00
_cell.angle_gamma   90.00
#
_symmetry.space_group_name_H-M   'P 1'
#
loop_
_entity.id
_entity.type
_entity.pdbx_description
1 polymer ?
#
loop_
_entity_poly.entity_id
_entity_poly.type
_entity_poly.pdbx_seq_one_letter_code
_entity_poly.pdbx_strand_id
1 'polypeptide(L)'
;AVYEKKPVRDAIFYEEPTVTQYDVLQYRLLDSDMNVVRGDLDGGIMVTPPTFHDGLMAVQTGSTLWDGSIKYGAYGNGKYGLIDTTGKFVSANDFDGIQWNYTRIIGKRGDRFYLIAPDGGETALPKNLDQYSAWTTAEVDSAGKHGLSLVNYHYPRLDITRVDFAAQAVQLYRVLTPDGQAAPDETPYSDCDDENVRLAAALGIVTGYEDGTFRPFATITREEAAAMLNRLYKILGGTQTAESRERYADDAQFGAWSRDSIYAMR
;
A
#
# COMPACT_ATOMS: atom_id res chain seq x y z
N ALA A 1 -5.49 -21.25 -2.09
CA ALA A 1 -6.67 -21.17 -2.96
C ALA A 1 -6.28 -21.46 -4.39
N VAL A 2 -7.05 -22.26 -5.09
CA VAL A 2 -6.86 -22.59 -6.51
C VAL A 2 -7.92 -21.84 -7.31
N TYR A 3 -7.53 -21.26 -8.43
CA TYR A 3 -8.44 -20.53 -9.31
C TYR A 3 -8.71 -21.34 -10.58
N GLU A 4 -9.97 -21.47 -10.94
CA GLU A 4 -10.38 -21.98 -12.24
C GLU A 4 -10.86 -20.83 -13.11
N LYS A 5 -10.36 -20.76 -14.34
CA LYS A 5 -10.73 -19.78 -15.35
C LYS A 5 -11.84 -20.35 -16.20
N LYS A 6 -13.02 -19.72 -16.18
CA LYS A 6 -14.16 -20.17 -16.98
C LYS A 6 -14.48 -19.15 -18.07
N PRO A 7 -14.46 -19.51 -19.35
CA PRO A 7 -14.94 -18.63 -20.40
C PRO A 7 -16.48 -18.49 -20.32
N VAL A 8 -16.97 -17.27 -20.37
CA VAL A 8 -18.39 -16.98 -20.53
C VAL A 8 -18.67 -16.75 -22.01
N ARG A 9 -19.46 -17.63 -22.60
CA ARG A 9 -19.62 -17.74 -24.08
C ARG A 9 -20.54 -16.71 -24.73
N ASP A 10 -21.21 -15.81 -24.06
CA ASP A 10 -22.32 -15.04 -24.65
C ASP A 10 -22.04 -13.53 -24.82
N ALA A 11 -20.79 -13.15 -25.06
CA ALA A 11 -20.48 -11.79 -25.47
C ALA A 11 -20.50 -11.67 -27.00
N ILE A 12 -21.63 -11.32 -27.56
CA ILE A 12 -21.77 -11.03 -29.00
C ILE A 12 -21.55 -9.53 -29.19
N PHE A 13 -20.47 -9.17 -29.91
CA PHE A 13 -20.24 -7.80 -30.36
C PHE A 13 -20.79 -7.63 -31.79
N TYR A 14 -21.58 -6.58 -31.99
CA TYR A 14 -22.15 -6.25 -33.28
C TYR A 14 -21.24 -5.35 -34.10
N GLU A 15 -21.07 -5.74 -35.36
CA GLU A 15 -20.70 -4.95 -36.51
C GLU A 15 -19.23 -4.55 -36.70
N GLU A 16 -18.45 -5.55 -37.06
CA GLU A 16 -17.52 -5.48 -38.20
C GLU A 16 -17.01 -6.92 -38.46
N PRO A 17 -16.81 -7.38 -39.70
CA PRO A 17 -16.54 -8.79 -40.02
C PRO A 17 -15.15 -9.29 -39.56
N THR A 18 -14.47 -8.57 -38.77
CA THR A 18 -13.14 -8.90 -38.20
C THR A 18 -13.10 -8.99 -36.71
N VAL A 19 -14.24 -8.90 -36.01
CA VAL A 19 -14.23 -8.96 -34.55
C VAL A 19 -14.16 -10.40 -34.08
N THR A 20 -13.03 -10.75 -33.52
CA THR A 20 -12.85 -11.99 -32.77
C THR A 20 -13.74 -11.99 -31.53
N GLN A 21 -14.40 -13.10 -31.28
CA GLN A 21 -15.16 -13.32 -30.07
C GLN A 21 -14.20 -13.25 -28.85
N TYR A 22 -14.44 -12.32 -27.96
CA TYR A 22 -13.69 -12.25 -26.69
C TYR A 22 -14.45 -13.00 -25.61
N ASP A 23 -13.79 -13.94 -24.98
CA ASP A 23 -14.32 -14.63 -23.81
C ASP A 23 -14.21 -13.72 -22.58
N VAL A 24 -15.34 -13.45 -21.95
CA VAL A 24 -15.35 -12.83 -20.61
C VAL A 24 -14.91 -13.89 -19.61
N LEU A 25 -13.85 -13.57 -18.89
CA LEU A 25 -13.30 -14.49 -17.91
C LEU A 25 -13.96 -14.25 -16.55
N GLN A 26 -14.49 -15.32 -15.97
CA GLN A 26 -14.88 -15.37 -14.57
C GLN A 26 -13.91 -16.24 -13.81
N TYR A 27 -13.60 -15.86 -12.59
CA TYR A 27 -12.82 -16.66 -11.67
C TYR A 27 -13.72 -17.38 -10.68
N ARG A 28 -13.28 -18.57 -10.31
CA ARG A 28 -13.87 -19.31 -9.20
C ARG A 28 -12.84 -19.47 -8.10
N LEU A 29 -13.25 -19.21 -6.88
CA LEU A 29 -12.49 -19.57 -5.69
C LEU A 29 -12.82 -21.01 -5.34
N LEU A 30 -11.80 -21.85 -5.24
CA LEU A 30 -11.91 -23.26 -4.87
C LEU A 30 -11.23 -23.48 -3.51
N ASP A 31 -11.75 -24.41 -2.72
CA ASP A 31 -11.07 -24.93 -1.54
C ASP A 31 -9.97 -25.95 -1.89
N SER A 32 -9.32 -26.52 -0.89
CA SER A 32 -8.28 -27.55 -1.07
C SER A 32 -8.79 -28.84 -1.70
N ASP A 33 -10.10 -29.13 -1.59
CA ASP A 33 -10.74 -30.30 -2.15
C ASP A 33 -11.37 -30.03 -3.52
N MET A 34 -11.02 -28.87 -4.11
CA MET A 34 -11.49 -28.41 -5.44
C MET A 34 -12.99 -28.13 -5.52
N ASN A 35 -13.67 -27.93 -4.39
CA ASN A 35 -15.05 -27.48 -4.39
C ASN A 35 -15.13 -25.98 -4.62
N VAL A 36 -16.15 -25.54 -5.38
CA VAL A 36 -16.35 -24.11 -5.62
C VAL A 36 -16.87 -23.44 -4.35
N VAL A 37 -16.03 -22.60 -3.78
CA VAL A 37 -16.36 -21.75 -2.62
C VAL A 37 -17.12 -20.52 -3.08
N ARG A 38 -16.66 -19.93 -4.22
CA ARG A 38 -17.29 -18.77 -4.84
C ARG A 38 -17.07 -18.77 -6.35
N GLY A 39 -18.12 -18.51 -7.12
CA GLY A 39 -18.10 -18.64 -8.59
C GLY A 39 -18.53 -17.40 -9.38
N ASP A 40 -18.79 -16.27 -8.71
CA ASP A 40 -19.32 -15.03 -9.28
C ASP A 40 -18.26 -13.91 -9.36
N LEU A 41 -16.98 -14.27 -9.43
CA LEU A 41 -15.89 -13.32 -9.47
C LEU A 41 -15.61 -12.86 -10.89
N ASP A 42 -15.63 -11.55 -11.11
CA ASP A 42 -15.33 -10.95 -12.40
C ASP A 42 -13.81 -10.98 -12.67
N GLY A 43 -13.43 -11.54 -13.80
CA GLY A 43 -12.03 -11.82 -14.10
C GLY A 43 -11.29 -10.77 -14.91
N GLY A 44 -11.92 -9.76 -15.41
CA GLY A 44 -11.26 -8.78 -16.27
C GLY A 44 -10.52 -9.41 -17.49
N ILE A 45 -10.12 -8.58 -18.45
CA ILE A 45 -9.20 -9.01 -19.54
C ILE A 45 -7.78 -9.19 -18.97
N MET A 46 -7.51 -8.72 -17.80
CA MET A 46 -6.19 -8.66 -17.22
C MET A 46 -5.81 -9.91 -16.43
N VAL A 47 -4.69 -10.23 -16.62
CA VAL A 47 -3.79 -11.34 -16.60
C VAL A 47 -3.47 -11.90 -15.22
N THR A 48 -3.64 -11.15 -14.15
CA THR A 48 -3.32 -11.63 -12.80
C THR A 48 -4.59 -11.88 -12.01
N PRO A 49 -4.80 -13.13 -11.56
CA PRO A 49 -5.90 -13.42 -10.66
C PRO A 49 -5.74 -12.61 -9.37
N PRO A 50 -6.84 -12.19 -8.75
CA PRO A 50 -6.77 -11.56 -7.44
C PRO A 50 -6.09 -12.50 -6.44
N THR A 51 -5.26 -11.96 -5.58
CA THR A 51 -4.50 -12.71 -4.57
C THR A 51 -4.95 -12.35 -3.17
N PHE A 52 -4.82 -13.30 -2.25
CA PHE A 52 -5.02 -13.03 -0.83
C PHE A 52 -3.83 -12.29 -0.25
N HIS A 53 -4.11 -11.21 0.47
CA HIS A 53 -3.18 -10.50 1.33
C HIS A 53 -3.70 -10.57 2.76
N ASP A 54 -2.94 -11.15 3.66
CA ASP A 54 -3.32 -11.34 5.08
C ASP A 54 -4.72 -11.98 5.26
N GLY A 55 -5.04 -12.96 4.42
CA GLY A 55 -6.32 -13.67 4.47
C GLY A 55 -7.50 -12.94 3.84
N LEU A 56 -7.28 -11.78 3.23
CA LEU A 56 -8.30 -10.98 2.55
C LEU A 56 -7.98 -10.82 1.06
N MET A 57 -9.01 -10.74 0.23
CA MET A 57 -8.89 -10.53 -1.20
C MET A 57 -9.94 -9.53 -1.68
N ALA A 58 -9.52 -8.54 -2.46
CA ALA A 58 -10.46 -7.67 -3.16
C ALA A 58 -10.99 -8.39 -4.39
N VAL A 59 -12.30 -8.45 -4.51
CA VAL A 59 -12.98 -9.09 -5.65
C VAL A 59 -13.99 -8.14 -6.25
N GLN A 60 -14.17 -8.25 -7.56
CA GLN A 60 -15.22 -7.55 -8.29
C GLN A 60 -16.34 -8.54 -8.63
N THR A 61 -17.58 -8.10 -8.53
CA THR A 61 -18.74 -8.86 -8.93
C THR A 61 -19.77 -7.97 -9.64
N GLY A 62 -20.66 -8.59 -10.42
CA GLY A 62 -21.79 -7.90 -11.03
C GLY A 62 -21.43 -6.99 -12.21
N SER A 63 -20.26 -7.16 -12.81
CA SER A 63 -19.91 -6.45 -14.04
C SER A 63 -20.83 -6.90 -15.17
N THR A 64 -21.38 -5.94 -15.90
CA THR A 64 -22.07 -6.19 -17.17
C THR A 64 -21.18 -5.76 -18.32
N LEU A 65 -21.25 -6.48 -19.41
CA LEU A 65 -20.57 -6.08 -20.65
C LEU A 65 -21.11 -4.72 -21.10
N TRP A 66 -20.21 -3.82 -21.39
CA TRP A 66 -20.58 -2.52 -21.91
C TRP A 66 -20.81 -2.57 -23.43
N ASP A 67 -21.74 -1.74 -23.92
CA ASP A 67 -22.19 -1.64 -25.30
C ASP A 67 -21.06 -1.23 -26.27
N GLY A 68 -20.29 -2.18 -26.76
CA GLY A 68 -19.57 -2.04 -28.04
C GLY A 68 -18.33 -1.15 -28.09
N SER A 69 -17.80 -0.62 -27.01
CA SER A 69 -16.48 0.04 -27.06
C SER A 69 -15.49 -0.57 -26.08
N ILE A 70 -14.78 -1.59 -26.54
CA ILE A 70 -13.61 -2.12 -25.82
C ILE A 70 -12.49 -1.10 -25.99
N LYS A 71 -12.36 -0.18 -25.04
CA LYS A 71 -11.11 0.50 -24.80
C LYS A 71 -10.46 -0.16 -23.58
N TYR A 72 -9.48 -1.01 -23.87
CA TYR A 72 -8.49 -1.53 -22.92
C TYR A 72 -8.97 -1.67 -21.45
N GLY A 73 -9.48 -2.82 -21.09
CA GLY A 73 -9.65 -3.22 -19.69
C GLY A 73 -10.82 -2.59 -18.92
N ALA A 74 -11.73 -1.91 -19.57
CA ALA A 74 -12.90 -1.36 -18.92
C ALA A 74 -13.99 -2.44 -18.76
N TYR A 75 -13.86 -3.28 -17.73
CA TYR A 75 -15.04 -3.92 -17.15
C TYR A 75 -15.86 -2.82 -16.49
N GLY A 76 -16.98 -2.54 -17.11
CA GLY A 76 -17.81 -1.46 -16.63
C GLY A 76 -18.48 -1.80 -15.32
N ASN A 77 -18.94 -1.10 -14.49
CA ASN A 77 -19.93 -1.02 -13.43
C ASN A 77 -20.01 -2.15 -12.38
N GLY A 78 -19.16 -3.16 -12.40
CA GLY A 78 -19.04 -4.11 -11.27
C GLY A 78 -18.58 -3.41 -10.00
N LYS A 79 -18.99 -3.96 -8.87
CA LYS A 79 -18.59 -3.41 -7.58
C LYS A 79 -17.56 -4.30 -6.88
N TYR A 80 -16.70 -3.67 -6.11
CA TYR A 80 -15.67 -4.36 -5.33
C TYR A 80 -16.11 -4.54 -3.89
N GLY A 81 -15.67 -5.66 -3.32
CA GLY A 81 -15.74 -5.96 -1.90
C GLY A 81 -14.55 -6.79 -1.48
N LEU A 82 -14.34 -6.91 -0.18
CA LEU A 82 -13.35 -7.80 0.40
C LEU A 82 -14.00 -9.12 0.78
N ILE A 83 -13.36 -10.22 0.41
CA ILE A 83 -13.72 -11.56 0.89
C ILE A 83 -12.60 -12.15 1.73
N ASP A 84 -12.96 -13.03 2.66
CA ASP A 84 -12.03 -13.86 3.41
C ASP A 84 -11.67 -15.15 2.65
N THR A 85 -10.82 -15.98 3.23
CA THR A 85 -10.39 -17.27 2.64
C THR A 85 -11.52 -18.28 2.49
N THR A 86 -12.67 -18.05 3.13
CA THR A 86 -13.87 -18.88 2.95
C THR A 86 -14.77 -18.39 1.83
N GLY A 87 -14.39 -17.30 1.14
CA GLY A 87 -15.16 -16.68 0.07
C GLY A 87 -16.32 -15.81 0.54
N LYS A 88 -16.44 -15.58 1.85
CA LYS A 88 -17.48 -14.72 2.42
C LYS A 88 -17.05 -13.25 2.37
N PHE A 89 -17.96 -12.35 2.00
CA PHE A 89 -17.72 -10.93 2.14
C PHE A 89 -17.55 -10.51 3.59
N VAL A 90 -16.44 -9.82 3.87
CA VAL A 90 -16.16 -9.14 5.14
C VAL A 90 -16.48 -7.65 5.07
N SER A 91 -16.43 -7.04 3.89
CA SER A 91 -16.86 -5.65 3.64
C SER A 91 -18.14 -5.59 2.81
N ALA A 92 -18.75 -4.40 2.71
CA ALA A 92 -19.76 -4.14 1.71
C ALA A 92 -19.20 -4.37 0.29
N ASN A 93 -20.03 -4.88 -0.62
CA ASN A 93 -19.68 -5.09 -2.03
C ASN A 93 -20.29 -3.96 -2.90
N ASP A 94 -19.89 -2.72 -2.62
CA ASP A 94 -20.42 -1.53 -3.27
C ASP A 94 -19.37 -0.49 -3.63
N PHE A 95 -18.09 -0.82 -3.45
CA PHE A 95 -16.99 0.06 -3.82
C PHE A 95 -16.79 0.12 -5.34
N ASP A 96 -16.41 1.28 -5.85
CA ASP A 96 -15.98 1.46 -7.25
C ASP A 96 -14.56 0.95 -7.49
N GLY A 97 -13.79 0.79 -6.43
CA GLY A 97 -12.45 0.21 -6.43
C GLY A 97 -11.96 -0.01 -5.02
N ILE A 98 -11.12 -1.04 -4.86
CA ILE A 98 -10.39 -1.31 -3.62
C ILE A 98 -8.93 -1.47 -3.99
N GLN A 99 -8.05 -0.80 -3.25
CA GLN A 99 -6.61 -0.86 -3.44
C GLN A 99 -5.89 -1.09 -2.11
N TRP A 100 -4.86 -1.92 -2.16
CA TRP A 100 -3.89 -2.02 -1.08
C TRP A 100 -2.89 -0.86 -1.21
N ASN A 101 -2.80 -0.06 -0.17
CA ASN A 101 -1.74 0.91 -0.01
C ASN A 101 -0.77 0.38 1.04
N TYR A 102 0.13 -0.48 0.61
CA TYR A 102 1.05 -1.26 1.41
C TYR A 102 0.31 -2.13 2.44
N THR A 103 -0.01 -1.61 3.60
CA THR A 103 -0.65 -2.33 4.70
C THR A 103 -2.10 -1.92 4.95
N ARG A 104 -2.59 -0.93 4.20
CA ARG A 104 -3.93 -0.39 4.38
C ARG A 104 -4.80 -0.68 3.17
N ILE A 105 -6.04 -0.97 3.43
CA ILE A 105 -7.02 -1.24 2.39
C ILE A 105 -7.86 0.02 2.20
N ILE A 106 -7.80 0.60 1.02
CA ILE A 106 -8.52 1.82 0.67
C ILE A 106 -9.63 1.49 -0.31
N GLY A 107 -10.87 1.72 0.10
CA GLY A 107 -12.05 1.63 -0.75
C GLY A 107 -12.47 2.99 -1.28
N LYS A 108 -12.97 3.04 -2.53
CA LYS A 108 -13.53 4.25 -3.15
C LYS A 108 -14.99 4.03 -3.52
N ARG A 109 -15.86 4.99 -3.13
CA ARG A 109 -17.27 5.10 -3.57
C ARG A 109 -17.52 6.51 -4.07
N GLY A 110 -17.75 6.67 -5.38
CA GLY A 110 -17.88 7.98 -6.00
C GLY A 110 -16.63 8.84 -5.76
N ASP A 111 -16.80 9.97 -5.11
CA ASP A 111 -15.74 10.92 -4.75
C ASP A 111 -15.16 10.71 -3.33
N ARG A 112 -15.57 9.66 -2.63
CA ARG A 112 -15.20 9.38 -1.24
C ARG A 112 -14.29 8.20 -1.11
N PHE A 113 -13.35 8.32 -0.18
CA PHE A 113 -12.42 7.25 0.21
C PHE A 113 -12.71 6.75 1.62
N TYR A 114 -12.42 5.48 1.83
CA TYR A 114 -12.63 4.79 3.10
C TYR A 114 -11.42 3.92 3.42
N LEU A 115 -10.95 3.97 4.65
CA LEU A 115 -10.06 2.96 5.20
C LEU A 115 -10.92 1.76 5.60
N ILE A 116 -10.62 0.59 5.08
CA ILE A 116 -11.33 -0.64 5.38
C ILE A 116 -10.48 -1.47 6.33
N ALA A 117 -11.02 -1.74 7.51
CA ALA A 117 -10.37 -2.63 8.48
C ALA A 117 -10.50 -4.11 8.05
N PRO A 118 -9.64 -5.02 8.55
CA PRO A 118 -9.71 -6.44 8.23
C PRO A 118 -11.03 -7.13 8.57
N ASP A 119 -11.78 -6.60 9.52
CA ASP A 119 -13.12 -7.06 9.91
C ASP A 119 -14.24 -6.46 9.05
N GLY A 120 -13.88 -5.62 8.07
CA GLY A 120 -14.81 -4.92 7.19
C GLY A 120 -15.31 -3.59 7.73
N GLY A 121 -14.85 -3.16 8.91
CA GLY A 121 -15.15 -1.84 9.45
C GLY A 121 -14.64 -0.71 8.54
N GLU A 122 -15.42 0.35 8.38
CA GLU A 122 -15.12 1.44 7.45
C GLU A 122 -14.91 2.76 8.21
N THR A 123 -13.83 3.46 7.89
CA THR A 123 -13.56 4.81 8.38
C THR A 123 -13.44 5.75 7.19
N ALA A 124 -14.26 6.80 7.16
CA ALA A 124 -14.22 7.79 6.09
C ALA A 124 -12.90 8.57 6.11
N LEU A 125 -12.31 8.74 4.93
CA LEU A 125 -11.07 9.49 4.72
C LEU A 125 -11.34 10.85 4.08
N PRO A 126 -10.39 11.79 4.14
CA PRO A 126 -10.51 13.09 3.48
C PRO A 126 -10.76 12.95 1.98
N LYS A 127 -11.49 13.90 1.41
CA LYS A 127 -11.61 14.04 -0.05
C LYS A 127 -10.25 14.41 -0.67
N ASN A 128 -10.08 14.09 -1.94
CA ASN A 128 -8.85 14.37 -2.70
C ASN A 128 -7.59 13.67 -2.13
N LEU A 129 -7.79 12.49 -1.55
CA LEU A 129 -6.72 11.70 -0.95
C LEU A 129 -5.63 11.33 -1.98
N ASP A 130 -6.03 11.16 -3.25
CA ASP A 130 -5.21 10.82 -4.41
C ASP A 130 -4.47 12.01 -5.04
N GLN A 131 -4.64 13.22 -4.50
CA GLN A 131 -4.03 14.44 -5.06
C GLN A 131 -2.82 14.90 -4.25
N TYR A 132 -1.72 15.13 -4.94
CA TYR A 132 -0.56 15.80 -4.36
C TYR A 132 -0.89 17.26 -4.02
N SER A 133 -0.30 17.77 -2.94
CA SER A 133 -0.29 19.20 -2.69
C SER A 133 0.61 19.89 -3.70
N ALA A 134 0.21 21.07 -4.20
CA ALA A 134 0.95 21.77 -5.26
C ALA A 134 2.43 22.02 -4.88
N TRP A 135 2.72 22.23 -3.61
CA TRP A 135 4.09 22.49 -3.14
C TRP A 135 4.99 21.24 -3.15
N THR A 136 4.43 20.02 -3.17
CA THR A 136 5.22 18.77 -3.15
C THR A 136 5.57 18.23 -4.53
N THR A 137 4.99 18.77 -5.59
CA THR A 137 5.13 18.21 -6.94
C THR A 137 6.59 18.21 -7.42
N ALA A 138 7.30 19.30 -7.18
CA ALA A 138 8.71 19.43 -7.60
C ALA A 138 9.63 18.47 -6.83
N GLU A 139 9.38 18.28 -5.54
CA GLU A 139 10.12 17.37 -4.66
C GLU A 139 9.89 15.91 -5.05
N VAL A 140 8.64 15.55 -5.33
CA VAL A 140 8.27 14.19 -5.79
C VAL A 140 8.93 13.88 -7.15
N ASP A 141 8.85 14.80 -8.09
CA ASP A 141 9.51 14.66 -9.40
C ASP A 141 11.03 14.54 -9.26
N SER A 142 11.63 15.34 -8.37
CA SER A 142 13.06 15.27 -8.07
C SER A 142 13.44 13.92 -7.45
N ALA A 143 12.70 13.46 -6.48
CA ALA A 143 12.91 12.16 -5.85
C ALA A 143 12.86 11.03 -6.89
N GLY A 144 11.86 11.04 -7.79
CA GLY A 144 11.73 10.07 -8.87
C GLY A 144 12.93 10.03 -9.80
N LYS A 145 13.48 11.21 -10.17
CA LYS A 145 14.71 11.32 -11.01
C LYS A 145 15.95 10.72 -10.34
N HIS A 146 15.96 10.63 -9.02
CA HIS A 146 17.06 10.05 -8.26
C HIS A 146 16.79 8.58 -7.85
N GLY A 147 15.79 7.93 -8.48
CA GLY A 147 15.46 6.53 -8.19
C GLY A 147 14.68 6.31 -6.88
N LEU A 148 14.26 7.39 -6.23
CA LEU A 148 13.40 7.34 -5.06
C LEU A 148 11.95 7.37 -5.56
N SER A 149 11.42 6.22 -5.97
CA SER A 149 9.98 6.15 -6.21
C SER A 149 9.27 6.11 -4.87
N LEU A 150 8.26 6.94 -4.71
CA LEU A 150 7.31 6.79 -3.61
C LEU A 150 6.48 5.53 -3.91
N VAL A 151 7.08 4.37 -3.66
CA VAL A 151 6.45 3.07 -3.88
C VAL A 151 5.17 3.04 -3.07
N ASN A 152 4.05 2.80 -3.75
CA ASN A 152 2.71 2.68 -3.18
C ASN A 152 2.02 3.97 -2.68
N TYR A 153 2.49 5.15 -3.06
CA TYR A 153 1.85 6.40 -2.67
C TYR A 153 0.73 6.82 -3.63
N HIS A 154 -0.28 5.97 -3.77
CA HIS A 154 -1.51 6.35 -4.49
C HIS A 154 -2.33 7.41 -3.73
N TYR A 155 -2.05 7.60 -2.44
CA TYR A 155 -2.80 8.48 -1.55
C TYR A 155 -1.87 9.39 -0.74
N PRO A 156 -1.30 10.45 -1.36
CA PRO A 156 -0.28 11.29 -0.74
C PRO A 156 -0.77 12.13 0.45
N ARG A 157 -2.08 12.18 0.68
CA ARG A 157 -2.68 12.89 1.82
C ARG A 157 -3.07 11.97 2.97
N LEU A 158 -2.76 10.70 2.86
CA LEU A 158 -2.94 9.76 3.94
C LEU A 158 -1.77 9.86 4.92
N ASP A 159 -2.07 9.84 6.22
CA ASP A 159 -1.02 9.79 7.24
C ASP A 159 -0.12 8.57 7.03
N ILE A 160 1.17 8.78 7.05
CA ILE A 160 2.14 7.71 6.83
C ILE A 160 2.27 6.82 8.07
N THR A 161 2.31 5.51 7.87
CA THR A 161 2.54 4.56 8.95
C THR A 161 4.02 4.37 9.24
N ARG A 162 4.33 3.77 10.38
CA ARG A 162 5.72 3.47 10.77
C ARG A 162 6.40 2.51 9.80
N VAL A 163 5.68 1.49 9.30
CA VAL A 163 6.22 0.55 8.31
C VAL A 163 6.44 1.23 6.95
N ASP A 164 5.51 2.06 6.50
CA ASP A 164 5.65 2.82 5.25
C ASP A 164 6.89 3.74 5.31
N PHE A 165 7.09 4.42 6.45
CA PHE A 165 8.23 5.31 6.63
C PHE A 165 9.56 4.55 6.71
N ALA A 166 9.59 3.40 7.38
CA ALA A 166 10.76 2.53 7.42
C ALA A 166 11.14 2.04 6.01
N ALA A 167 10.15 1.65 5.20
CA ALA A 167 10.37 1.25 3.82
C ALA A 167 10.96 2.39 2.97
N GLN A 168 10.48 3.64 3.14
CA GLN A 168 11.06 4.81 2.46
C GLN A 168 12.51 5.08 2.90
N ALA A 169 12.80 4.97 4.20
CA ALA A 169 14.15 5.14 4.72
C ALA A 169 15.12 4.07 4.18
N VAL A 170 14.66 2.82 4.09
CA VAL A 170 15.43 1.72 3.49
C VAL A 170 15.62 1.91 1.98
N GLN A 171 14.63 2.39 1.27
CA GLN A 171 14.78 2.69 -0.14
C GLN A 171 15.85 3.77 -0.36
N LEU A 172 15.84 4.84 0.44
CA LEU A 172 16.89 5.87 0.39
C LEU A 172 18.27 5.27 0.70
N TYR A 173 18.38 4.41 1.68
CA TYR A 173 19.61 3.68 1.98
C TYR A 173 20.08 2.87 0.77
N ARG A 174 19.23 2.06 0.16
CA ARG A 174 19.57 1.21 -1.00
C ARG A 174 20.02 2.02 -2.23
N VAL A 175 19.38 3.16 -2.47
CA VAL A 175 19.78 4.05 -3.58
C VAL A 175 21.17 4.64 -3.36
N LEU A 176 21.51 5.01 -2.13
CA LEU A 176 22.79 5.63 -1.79
C LEU A 176 23.90 4.61 -1.50
N THR A 177 23.55 3.35 -1.27
CA THR A 177 24.48 2.26 -0.98
C THR A 177 24.09 1.02 -1.80
N PRO A 178 24.36 0.98 -3.12
CA PRO A 178 23.94 -0.13 -4.00
C PRO A 178 24.48 -1.50 -3.55
N ASP A 179 25.69 -1.53 -2.97
CA ASP A 179 26.33 -2.72 -2.42
C ASP A 179 26.09 -2.87 -0.90
N GLY A 180 25.02 -2.25 -0.40
CA GLY A 180 24.69 -2.23 1.02
C GLY A 180 24.23 -3.57 1.57
N GLN A 181 23.98 -3.58 2.87
CA GLN A 181 23.55 -4.78 3.60
C GLN A 181 22.21 -5.27 3.11
N ALA A 182 22.05 -6.60 2.97
CA ALA A 182 20.77 -7.26 2.75
C ALA A 182 19.96 -7.34 4.07
N ALA A 183 18.65 -7.51 3.92
CA ALA A 183 17.80 -7.75 5.08
C ALA A 183 18.12 -9.11 5.71
N PRO A 184 18.13 -9.22 7.06
CA PRO A 184 18.25 -10.51 7.73
C PRO A 184 16.95 -11.34 7.53
N ASP A 185 17.06 -12.65 7.69
CA ASP A 185 15.93 -13.57 7.54
C ASP A 185 14.91 -13.45 8.70
N GLU A 186 15.40 -13.08 9.89
CA GLU A 186 14.58 -13.00 11.10
C GLU A 186 14.25 -11.57 11.49
N THR A 187 13.04 -11.37 12.03
CA THR A 187 12.59 -10.10 12.58
C THR A 187 12.89 -10.02 14.09
N PRO A 188 13.32 -8.86 14.59
CA PRO A 188 13.43 -8.65 16.04
C PRO A 188 12.08 -8.29 16.71
N TYR A 189 10.99 -8.20 15.96
CA TYR A 189 9.70 -7.71 16.44
C TYR A 189 8.62 -8.79 16.40
N SER A 190 7.79 -8.84 17.43
CA SER A 190 6.73 -9.84 17.55
C SER A 190 5.51 -9.58 16.65
N ASP A 191 5.35 -8.36 16.16
CA ASP A 191 4.17 -7.88 15.43
C ASP A 191 4.47 -7.44 13.99
N CYS A 192 5.69 -7.63 13.50
CA CYS A 192 6.09 -7.18 12.17
C CYS A 192 7.20 -8.04 11.59
N ASP A 193 6.96 -8.63 10.41
CA ASP A 193 7.93 -9.42 9.65
C ASP A 193 8.16 -8.83 8.25
N ASP A 194 8.12 -7.53 8.12
CA ASP A 194 8.39 -6.83 6.87
C ASP A 194 9.90 -6.76 6.58
N GLU A 195 10.31 -7.08 5.35
CA GLU A 195 11.71 -7.08 4.93
C GLU A 195 12.42 -5.74 5.16
N ASN A 196 11.74 -4.62 4.85
CA ASN A 196 12.33 -3.30 5.03
C ASN A 196 12.46 -2.95 6.51
N VAL A 197 11.52 -3.40 7.36
CA VAL A 197 11.62 -3.22 8.81
C VAL A 197 12.75 -4.06 9.39
N ARG A 198 12.94 -5.30 8.92
CA ARG A 198 14.09 -6.13 9.32
C ARG A 198 15.41 -5.45 8.96
N LEU A 199 15.54 -4.94 7.73
CA LEU A 199 16.75 -4.22 7.32
C LEU A 199 16.93 -2.91 8.11
N ALA A 200 15.88 -2.13 8.29
CA ALA A 200 15.93 -0.90 9.08
C ALA A 200 16.37 -1.14 10.53
N ALA A 201 15.92 -2.26 11.13
CA ALA A 201 16.34 -2.68 12.47
C ALA A 201 17.82 -3.11 12.48
N ALA A 202 18.26 -3.93 11.53
CA ALA A 202 19.65 -4.38 11.42
C ALA A 202 20.63 -3.23 11.20
N LEU A 203 20.22 -2.21 10.45
CA LEU A 203 20.99 -0.97 10.26
C LEU A 203 20.92 -0.02 11.48
N GLY A 204 20.01 -0.25 12.43
CA GLY A 204 19.79 0.64 13.56
C GLY A 204 19.01 1.91 13.20
N ILE A 205 18.32 1.95 12.06
CA ILE A 205 17.42 3.04 11.68
C ILE A 205 16.19 3.07 12.60
N VAL A 206 15.65 1.89 12.91
CA VAL A 206 14.51 1.70 13.82
C VAL A 206 14.92 0.88 15.05
N THR A 207 14.26 1.11 16.18
CA THR A 207 14.57 0.43 17.45
C THR A 207 13.37 -0.31 18.06
N GLY A 208 12.16 -0.12 17.52
CA GLY A 208 10.93 -0.66 18.12
C GLY A 208 10.60 -0.05 19.49
N TYR A 209 9.71 -0.71 20.20
CA TYR A 209 9.26 -0.33 21.55
C TYR A 209 9.79 -1.32 22.60
N GLU A 210 9.75 -0.92 23.87
CA GLU A 210 10.25 -1.72 25.00
C GLU A 210 9.52 -3.07 25.17
N ASP A 211 8.29 -3.16 24.66
CA ASP A 211 7.47 -4.38 24.68
C ASP A 211 7.83 -5.38 23.54
N GLY A 212 8.88 -5.10 22.76
CA GLY A 212 9.32 -5.95 21.65
C GLY A 212 8.48 -5.80 20.39
N THR A 213 7.61 -4.78 20.32
CA THR A 213 6.79 -4.50 19.13
C THR A 213 7.41 -3.40 18.27
N PHE A 214 7.05 -3.39 16.98
CA PHE A 214 7.34 -2.29 16.05
C PHE A 214 6.15 -1.36 15.85
N ARG A 215 4.94 -1.87 15.99
CA ARG A 215 3.66 -1.19 15.72
C ARG A 215 3.57 -0.69 14.28
N PRO A 216 3.65 -1.59 13.30
CA PRO A 216 3.80 -1.24 11.87
C PRO A 216 2.71 -0.31 11.36
N PHE A 217 1.47 -0.48 11.82
CA PHE A 217 0.31 0.26 11.33
C PHE A 217 0.01 1.55 12.11
N ALA A 218 0.73 1.82 13.18
CA ALA A 218 0.62 3.09 13.87
C ALA A 218 1.10 4.23 12.97
N THR A 219 0.41 5.36 12.98
CA THR A 219 0.88 6.60 12.34
C THR A 219 2.19 7.03 12.99
N ILE A 220 3.20 7.30 12.16
CA ILE A 220 4.48 7.80 12.66
C ILE A 220 4.36 9.27 13.06
N THR A 221 4.95 9.63 14.20
CA THR A 221 5.05 11.03 14.61
C THR A 221 6.23 11.72 13.90
N ARG A 222 6.20 13.06 13.84
CA ARG A 222 7.33 13.84 13.30
C ARG A 222 8.62 13.64 14.08
N GLU A 223 8.52 13.43 15.40
CA GLU A 223 9.67 13.10 16.24
C GLU A 223 10.30 11.76 15.89
N GLU A 224 9.48 10.73 15.72
CA GLU A 224 9.95 9.39 15.29
C GLU A 224 10.57 9.44 13.90
N ALA A 225 9.94 10.15 12.97
CA ALA A 225 10.46 10.34 11.62
C ALA A 225 11.83 11.04 11.64
N ALA A 226 11.97 12.12 12.41
CA ALA A 226 13.25 12.82 12.57
C ALA A 226 14.33 11.91 13.18
N ALA A 227 13.97 11.07 14.16
CA ALA A 227 14.90 10.11 14.75
C ALA A 227 15.38 9.06 13.74
N MET A 228 14.48 8.50 12.94
CA MET A 228 14.83 7.53 11.89
C MET A 228 15.73 8.16 10.82
N LEU A 229 15.39 9.36 10.31
CA LEU A 229 16.20 10.06 9.33
C LEU A 229 17.58 10.44 9.85
N ASN A 230 17.67 10.90 11.08
CA ASN A 230 18.96 11.24 11.69
C ASN A 230 19.88 10.02 11.87
N ARG A 231 19.31 8.86 12.23
CA ARG A 231 20.06 7.60 12.29
C ARG A 231 20.55 7.19 10.91
N LEU A 232 19.66 7.24 9.91
CA LEU A 232 20.03 6.96 8.52
C LEU A 232 21.13 7.91 8.03
N TYR A 233 21.02 9.22 8.29
CA TYR A 233 22.03 10.20 7.95
C TYR A 233 23.42 9.86 8.51
N LYS A 234 23.48 9.44 9.78
CA LYS A 234 24.72 9.00 10.42
C LYS A 234 25.30 7.74 9.81
N ILE A 235 24.44 6.76 9.47
CA ILE A 235 24.85 5.51 8.80
C ILE A 235 25.48 5.81 7.43
N LEU A 236 24.96 6.80 6.72
CA LEU A 236 25.50 7.27 5.43
C LEU A 236 26.75 8.15 5.56
N GLY A 237 27.33 8.26 6.75
CA GLY A 237 28.55 9.05 7.01
C GLY A 237 28.32 10.52 7.26
N GLY A 238 27.06 10.92 7.44
CA GLY A 238 26.71 12.29 7.76
C GLY A 238 27.23 12.70 9.13
N THR A 239 27.85 13.87 9.21
CA THR A 239 28.36 14.47 10.44
C THR A 239 27.54 15.72 10.77
N GLN A 240 27.11 15.81 12.02
CA GLN A 240 26.42 17.01 12.49
C GLN A 240 27.44 18.08 12.85
N THR A 241 27.29 19.25 12.27
CA THR A 241 27.99 20.45 12.75
C THR A 241 27.19 21.04 13.91
N ALA A 242 27.82 21.19 15.05
CA ALA A 242 27.23 21.87 16.21
C ALA A 242 27.15 23.38 15.91
N GLU A 243 26.14 23.80 15.19
CA GLU A 243 25.79 25.22 15.09
C GLU A 243 24.85 25.59 16.24
N SER A 244 25.07 26.80 16.82
CA SER A 244 24.13 27.35 17.79
C SER A 244 22.80 27.62 17.09
N ARG A 245 21.81 26.78 17.34
CA ARG A 245 20.52 26.85 16.67
C ARG A 245 19.52 27.58 17.55
N GLU A 246 18.77 28.45 16.91
CA GLU A 246 17.60 29.04 17.51
C GLU A 246 16.62 27.95 17.93
N ARG A 247 16.12 28.00 19.16
CA ARG A 247 15.19 26.98 19.67
C ARG A 247 13.83 27.07 19.00
N TYR A 248 13.22 25.94 18.78
CA TYR A 248 11.81 25.90 18.40
C TYR A 248 10.92 26.40 19.54
N ALA A 249 9.80 27.04 19.20
CA ALA A 249 8.87 27.59 20.19
C ALA A 249 8.29 26.52 21.14
N ASP A 250 8.19 25.29 20.65
CA ASP A 250 7.67 24.11 21.33
C ASP A 250 8.77 23.14 21.82
N ASP A 251 10.04 23.58 21.86
CA ASP A 251 11.19 22.77 22.28
C ASP A 251 10.98 22.03 23.62
N ALA A 252 10.26 22.66 24.56
CA ALA A 252 9.94 22.05 25.83
C ALA A 252 9.02 20.82 25.74
N GLN A 253 8.33 20.63 24.61
CA GLN A 253 7.43 19.50 24.39
C GLN A 253 8.14 18.31 23.71
N PHE A 254 9.37 18.50 23.20
CA PHE A 254 10.11 17.42 22.57
C PHE A 254 10.56 16.36 23.57
N GLY A 255 10.39 15.11 23.19
CA GLY A 255 10.96 13.99 23.94
C GLY A 255 12.48 14.13 24.04
N ALA A 256 13.05 13.78 25.20
CA ALA A 256 14.51 13.83 25.38
C ALA A 256 15.24 12.96 24.33
N TRP A 257 14.63 11.86 23.91
CA TRP A 257 15.15 10.90 22.94
C TRP A 257 15.17 11.42 21.50
N SER A 258 14.31 12.37 21.15
CA SER A 258 14.12 12.88 19.78
C SER A 258 14.74 14.26 19.55
N ARG A 259 14.96 15.03 20.62
CA ARG A 259 15.37 16.44 20.54
C ARG A 259 16.58 16.69 19.64
N ASP A 260 17.66 15.96 19.84
CA ASP A 260 18.86 16.09 19.02
C ASP A 260 18.59 15.74 17.55
N SER A 261 17.73 14.76 17.29
CA SER A 261 17.35 14.37 15.95
C SER A 261 16.50 15.43 15.25
N ILE A 262 15.57 16.05 15.97
CA ILE A 262 14.75 17.15 15.44
C ILE A 262 15.62 18.31 15.01
N TYR A 263 16.60 18.68 15.82
CA TYR A 263 17.54 19.76 15.50
C TYR A 263 18.53 19.38 14.39
N ALA A 264 18.85 18.11 14.25
CA ALA A 264 19.70 17.60 13.19
C ALA A 264 19.05 17.63 11.80
N MET A 265 17.73 17.47 11.75
CA MET A 265 16.94 17.37 10.51
C MET A 265 16.27 18.70 10.13
N ARG A 266 16.76 19.82 10.62
CA ARG A 266 16.25 21.17 10.33
C ARG A 266 16.68 21.74 8.97
#